data_145e1b9fde7e58f2de3c8532c5d8c78c
#
_entry.id   145e1b9fde7e58f2de3c8532c5d8c78c
#
_cell.length_a   1.000
_cell.length_b   1.000
_cell.length_c   1.000
_cell.angle_alpha   90.00
_cell.angle_beta   90.00
_cell.angle_gamma   90.00
#
_symmetry.space_group_name_H-M   'P 1'
#
loop_
_entity.id
_entity.type
_entity.pdbx_description
1 polymer ?
#
loop_
_entity_poly.entity_id
_entity_poly.type
_entity_poly.pdbx_seq_one_letter_code
_entity_poly.pdbx_strand_id
1 'polypeptide(L)'
;MALTFLSLTNSVITRMNEVELTSSTFTNARGVQVQCKNAVNEAIRYINQREFGYSFNHSTNTETLVPGKVRYALPTSTKSVDYNTARIKRSTTLNASGTNLTTLNYNEYIQNEYANQEDEITSTTLNGSHSASVATLTLTSTTGFDTSGTIYLGGEQVTYTAISGNDLTGCTRGANSTTAAIHADGVFVAQFESGGVPRNIVRTPDNNYLLYPFPDKEYTLTFDFYTFPSDLSLHGDTTTVPDRFAPVIIDGASAFTYQYRGEMQQYQLNFARFEQGIKNMQSLLINKYEYVRSTVVLRPRGSVNFMSGVI
;
A
#
# COMPACT_ATOMS: atom_id res chain seq x y z
N MET A 1 -13.92 22.76 -14.99
CA MET A 1 -15.01 22.15 -14.20
C MET A 1 -14.52 20.77 -13.79
N ALA A 2 -14.65 20.43 -12.53
CA ALA A 2 -14.29 19.07 -12.10
C ALA A 2 -15.16 18.04 -12.84
N LEU A 3 -14.52 16.97 -13.34
CA LEU A 3 -15.20 15.88 -14.02
C LEU A 3 -15.95 15.02 -13.01
N THR A 4 -17.23 15.31 -12.84
CA THR A 4 -18.09 14.52 -11.97
C THR A 4 -18.59 13.26 -12.69
N PHE A 5 -18.96 12.24 -11.93
CA PHE A 5 -19.54 11.01 -12.47
C PHE A 5 -20.79 11.32 -13.31
N LEU A 6 -21.62 12.28 -12.88
CA LEU A 6 -22.78 12.75 -13.65
C LEU A 6 -22.35 13.33 -15.00
N SER A 7 -21.33 14.20 -15.02
CA SER A 7 -20.89 14.86 -16.27
C SER A 7 -20.30 13.86 -17.27
N LEU A 8 -19.51 12.91 -16.79
CA LEU A 8 -18.96 11.83 -17.62
C LEU A 8 -20.07 10.95 -18.18
N THR A 9 -21.01 10.53 -17.32
CA THR A 9 -22.15 9.69 -17.71
C THR A 9 -23.01 10.39 -18.74
N ASN A 10 -23.35 11.67 -18.53
CA ASN A 10 -24.16 12.44 -19.48
C ASN A 10 -23.46 12.62 -20.82
N SER A 11 -22.14 12.81 -20.83
CA SER A 11 -21.37 12.86 -22.09
C SER A 11 -21.49 11.55 -22.90
N VAL A 12 -21.57 10.41 -22.23
CA VAL A 12 -21.81 9.11 -22.90
C VAL A 12 -23.29 9.00 -23.34
N ILE A 13 -24.24 9.35 -22.47
CA ILE A 13 -25.69 9.33 -22.75
C ILE A 13 -26.03 10.17 -23.98
N THR A 14 -25.46 11.38 -24.09
CA THR A 14 -25.65 12.26 -25.26
C THR A 14 -25.14 11.60 -26.55
N ARG A 15 -24.02 10.87 -26.51
CA ARG A 15 -23.52 10.09 -27.67
C ARG A 15 -24.46 8.95 -28.07
N MET A 16 -25.23 8.43 -27.11
CA MET A 16 -26.24 7.39 -27.36
C MET A 16 -27.60 7.96 -27.83
N ASN A 17 -27.70 9.28 -27.98
CA ASN A 17 -28.95 9.99 -28.30
C ASN A 17 -30.07 9.70 -27.27
N GLU A 18 -29.70 9.63 -25.99
CA GLU A 18 -30.64 9.41 -24.88
C GLU A 18 -30.75 10.66 -24.00
N VAL A 19 -31.77 10.68 -23.13
CA VAL A 19 -32.02 11.81 -22.23
C VAL A 19 -31.02 11.85 -21.08
N GLU A 20 -30.39 13.01 -20.88
CA GLU A 20 -29.45 13.25 -19.81
C GLU A 20 -30.05 13.08 -18.41
N LEU A 21 -29.21 12.64 -17.47
CA LEU A 21 -29.56 12.55 -16.06
C LEU A 21 -29.33 13.88 -15.34
N THR A 22 -30.15 14.14 -14.34
CA THR A 22 -29.94 15.21 -13.37
C THR A 22 -29.41 14.63 -12.07
N SER A 23 -28.90 15.45 -11.14
CA SER A 23 -28.48 15.00 -9.83
C SER A 23 -29.55 14.22 -9.06
N SER A 24 -30.82 14.62 -9.23
CA SER A 24 -31.96 13.96 -8.59
C SER A 24 -32.38 12.64 -9.24
N THR A 25 -32.16 12.48 -10.55
CA THR A 25 -32.54 11.27 -11.29
C THR A 25 -31.38 10.25 -11.39
N PHE A 26 -30.16 10.66 -11.04
CA PHE A 26 -28.95 9.85 -11.20
C PHE A 26 -29.02 8.51 -10.46
N THR A 27 -29.53 8.51 -9.23
CA THR A 27 -29.67 7.29 -8.41
C THR A 27 -30.73 6.34 -8.99
N ASN A 28 -31.75 6.90 -9.63
CA ASN A 28 -32.89 6.15 -10.19
C ASN A 28 -32.73 5.86 -11.69
N ALA A 29 -31.54 5.99 -12.25
CA ALA A 29 -31.23 5.69 -13.65
C ALA A 29 -31.71 4.27 -14.01
N ARG A 30 -32.17 4.07 -15.26
CA ARG A 30 -32.71 2.80 -15.76
C ARG A 30 -32.22 2.51 -17.19
N GLY A 31 -32.25 1.23 -17.57
CA GLY A 31 -31.95 0.80 -18.93
C GLY A 31 -30.54 1.22 -19.39
N VAL A 32 -30.44 1.88 -20.54
CA VAL A 32 -29.19 2.33 -21.13
C VAL A 32 -28.43 3.30 -20.23
N GLN A 33 -29.13 4.13 -19.46
CA GLN A 33 -28.49 5.09 -18.55
C GLN A 33 -27.67 4.37 -17.45
N VAL A 34 -28.14 3.23 -16.91
CA VAL A 34 -27.38 2.40 -15.96
C VAL A 34 -26.14 1.83 -16.65
N GLN A 35 -26.30 1.37 -17.90
CA GLN A 35 -25.16 0.84 -18.65
C GLN A 35 -24.10 1.91 -18.92
N CYS A 36 -24.50 3.14 -19.21
CA CYS A 36 -23.56 4.25 -19.35
C CYS A 36 -22.79 4.52 -18.05
N LYS A 37 -23.46 4.47 -16.88
CA LYS A 37 -22.78 4.57 -15.57
C LYS A 37 -21.76 3.46 -15.36
N ASN A 38 -22.17 2.22 -15.62
CA ASN A 38 -21.30 1.07 -15.47
C ASN A 38 -20.10 1.14 -16.44
N ALA A 39 -20.35 1.54 -17.68
CA ALA A 39 -19.34 1.70 -18.71
C ALA A 39 -18.29 2.78 -18.36
N VAL A 40 -18.68 3.87 -17.68
CA VAL A 40 -17.74 4.89 -17.19
C VAL A 40 -16.78 4.26 -16.15
N ASN A 41 -17.30 3.52 -15.18
CA ASN A 41 -16.47 2.83 -14.19
C ASN A 41 -15.58 1.76 -14.84
N GLU A 42 -16.10 1.04 -15.82
CA GLU A 42 -15.34 0.04 -16.56
C GLU A 42 -14.19 0.66 -17.35
N ALA A 43 -14.43 1.80 -18.02
CA ALA A 43 -13.38 2.54 -18.70
C ALA A 43 -12.28 3.04 -17.75
N ILE A 44 -12.66 3.57 -16.58
CA ILE A 44 -11.70 3.99 -15.54
C ILE A 44 -10.91 2.80 -15.03
N ARG A 45 -11.55 1.66 -14.74
CA ARG A 45 -10.85 0.44 -14.32
C ARG A 45 -9.90 -0.06 -15.40
N TYR A 46 -10.32 -0.06 -16.66
CA TYR A 46 -9.49 -0.49 -17.79
C TYR A 46 -8.23 0.37 -17.91
N ILE A 47 -8.36 1.72 -17.84
CA ILE A 47 -7.23 2.64 -17.84
C ILE A 47 -6.24 2.28 -16.71
N ASN A 48 -6.75 2.09 -15.50
CA ASN A 48 -5.93 1.80 -14.33
C ASN A 48 -5.30 0.39 -14.34
N GLN A 49 -5.88 -0.57 -15.03
CA GLN A 49 -5.32 -1.91 -15.19
C GLN A 49 -4.18 -1.95 -16.21
N ARG A 50 -4.20 -1.08 -17.20
CA ARG A 50 -3.20 -1.05 -18.29
C ARG A 50 -1.84 -0.54 -17.86
N GLU A 51 -1.76 0.29 -16.83
CA GLU A 51 -0.53 0.91 -16.38
C GLU A 51 -0.48 1.01 -14.86
N PHE A 52 0.68 0.69 -14.28
CA PHE A 52 0.86 0.68 -12.83
C PHE A 52 1.32 2.04 -12.28
N GLY A 53 2.08 2.79 -13.03
CA GLY A 53 2.82 3.96 -12.58
C GLY A 53 2.20 5.32 -12.94
N TYR A 54 0.88 5.43 -13.07
CA TYR A 54 0.27 6.73 -13.29
C TYR A 54 0.47 7.66 -12.09
N SER A 55 1.04 8.84 -12.32
CA SER A 55 1.34 9.82 -11.29
C SER A 55 0.12 10.27 -10.47
N PHE A 56 -1.06 10.25 -11.06
CA PHE A 56 -2.31 10.62 -10.37
C PHE A 56 -2.82 9.55 -9.39
N ASN A 57 -2.26 8.35 -9.43
CA ASN A 57 -2.54 7.27 -8.47
C ASN A 57 -1.42 7.11 -7.44
N HIS A 58 -0.37 7.91 -7.52
CA HIS A 58 0.74 7.88 -6.58
C HIS A 58 0.30 8.36 -5.20
N SER A 59 0.75 7.66 -4.18
CA SER A 59 0.56 8.00 -2.77
C SER A 59 1.77 7.57 -1.95
N THR A 60 1.97 8.24 -0.82
CA THR A 60 3.03 7.88 0.12
C THR A 60 2.39 7.31 1.39
N ASN A 61 2.78 6.11 1.78
CA ASN A 61 2.44 5.55 3.08
C ASN A 61 3.40 6.07 4.14
N THR A 62 2.87 6.40 5.31
CA THR A 62 3.65 6.72 6.49
C THR A 62 3.08 5.92 7.65
N GLU A 63 3.90 5.03 8.20
CA GLU A 63 3.48 4.14 9.27
C GLU A 63 4.47 4.16 10.43
N THR A 64 3.94 4.14 11.65
CA THR A 64 4.75 4.01 12.86
C THR A 64 4.98 2.53 13.14
N LEU A 65 6.25 2.12 13.10
CA LEU A 65 6.66 0.77 13.41
C LEU A 65 6.62 0.55 14.91
N VAL A 66 6.10 -0.60 15.32
CA VAL A 66 5.96 -1.00 16.72
C VAL A 66 7.06 -2.00 17.07
N PRO A 67 7.74 -1.86 18.21
CA PRO A 67 8.76 -2.81 18.66
C PRO A 67 8.21 -4.24 18.71
N GLY A 68 8.98 -5.20 18.22
CA GLY A 68 8.60 -6.61 18.19
C GLY A 68 7.54 -6.98 17.15
N LYS A 69 7.03 -6.05 16.36
CA LYS A 69 6.07 -6.35 15.30
C LYS A 69 6.79 -6.57 13.98
N VAL A 70 6.69 -7.77 13.43
CA VAL A 70 7.36 -8.17 12.19
C VAL A 70 6.52 -7.84 10.96
N ARG A 71 5.21 -8.13 11.00
CA ARG A 71 4.28 -8.06 9.87
C ARG A 71 3.40 -6.81 9.91
N TYR A 72 3.25 -6.18 8.77
CA TYR A 72 2.42 -5.00 8.57
C TYR A 72 1.57 -5.16 7.32
N ALA A 73 0.30 -4.71 7.39
CA ALA A 73 -0.60 -4.75 6.25
C ALA A 73 -0.30 -3.60 5.28
N LEU A 74 -0.39 -3.88 3.98
CA LEU A 74 -0.39 -2.82 2.98
C LEU A 74 -1.71 -2.03 3.04
N PRO A 75 -1.72 -0.75 2.64
CA PRO A 75 -2.96 0.00 2.49
C PRO A 75 -3.95 -0.73 1.57
N THR A 76 -5.24 -0.71 1.92
CA THR A 76 -6.28 -1.54 1.27
C THR A 76 -6.45 -1.29 -0.23
N SER A 77 -6.15 -0.09 -0.69
CA SER A 77 -6.24 0.30 -2.11
C SER A 77 -4.94 0.09 -2.88
N THR A 78 -3.95 -0.59 -2.30
CA THR A 78 -2.63 -0.75 -2.91
C THR A 78 -2.71 -1.60 -4.17
N LYS A 79 -2.27 -1.04 -5.29
CA LYS A 79 -2.08 -1.70 -6.58
C LYS A 79 -0.66 -2.24 -6.74
N SER A 80 0.31 -1.39 -6.49
CA SER A 80 1.73 -1.72 -6.51
C SER A 80 2.50 -0.85 -5.53
N VAL A 81 3.59 -1.36 -4.99
CA VAL A 81 4.47 -0.65 -4.07
C VAL A 81 5.83 -0.49 -4.72
N ASP A 82 6.40 0.70 -4.62
CA ASP A 82 7.80 0.94 -4.95
C ASP A 82 8.66 0.79 -3.68
N TYR A 83 9.11 -0.42 -3.44
CA TYR A 83 9.95 -0.71 -2.28
C TYR A 83 11.33 -0.04 -2.32
N ASN A 84 11.78 0.46 -3.48
CA ASN A 84 13.05 1.19 -3.56
C ASN A 84 12.96 2.56 -2.88
N THR A 85 11.76 3.08 -2.66
CA THR A 85 11.50 4.32 -1.92
C THR A 85 11.40 4.11 -0.42
N ALA A 86 11.38 2.84 0.04
CA ALA A 86 11.20 2.51 1.45
C ALA A 86 12.36 3.02 2.30
N ARG A 87 12.02 3.82 3.30
CA ARG A 87 12.97 4.44 4.23
C ARG A 87 12.39 4.52 5.62
N ILE A 88 13.25 4.40 6.61
CA ILE A 88 12.91 4.56 8.01
C ILE A 88 13.58 5.78 8.61
N LYS A 89 12.89 6.40 9.54
CA LYS A 89 13.42 7.47 10.40
C LYS A 89 13.17 7.11 11.85
N ARG A 90 14.06 7.54 12.73
CA ARG A 90 13.80 7.48 14.16
C ARG A 90 12.74 8.53 14.51
N SER A 91 11.64 8.11 15.15
CA SER A 91 10.43 8.92 15.36
C SER A 91 10.65 10.29 16.02
N THR A 92 11.70 10.47 16.82
CA THR A 92 11.84 11.62 17.73
C THR A 92 12.79 12.71 17.26
N THR A 93 13.42 12.62 16.10
CA THR A 93 14.41 13.61 15.66
C THR A 93 13.95 14.33 14.40
N LEU A 94 13.62 15.61 14.52
CA LEU A 94 13.12 16.48 13.45
C LEU A 94 14.02 16.50 12.20
N ASN A 95 15.30 16.19 12.30
CA ASN A 95 16.30 16.23 11.23
C ASN A 95 17.05 14.90 11.02
N ALA A 96 16.51 13.77 11.50
CA ALA A 96 17.15 12.48 11.22
C ALA A 96 17.05 12.17 9.72
N SER A 97 18.18 12.00 9.07
CA SER A 97 18.20 11.45 7.72
C SER A 97 17.60 10.04 7.73
N GLY A 98 16.65 9.79 6.81
CA GLY A 98 16.07 8.46 6.68
C GLY A 98 17.12 7.47 6.18
N THR A 99 17.07 6.26 6.71
CA THR A 99 17.86 5.13 6.19
C THR A 99 17.01 4.37 5.19
N ASN A 100 17.52 4.17 3.98
CA ASN A 100 16.83 3.38 2.98
C ASN A 100 16.86 1.90 3.37
N LEU A 101 15.74 1.23 3.13
CA LEU A 101 15.62 -0.21 3.28
C LEU A 101 16.00 -0.91 1.97
N THR A 102 16.60 -2.08 2.08
CA THR A 102 16.87 -2.94 0.94
C THR A 102 15.73 -3.93 0.76
N THR A 103 15.26 -4.11 -0.46
CA THR A 103 14.24 -5.11 -0.76
C THR A 103 14.85 -6.50 -0.74
N LEU A 104 14.25 -7.40 0.02
CA LEU A 104 14.62 -8.81 0.08
C LEU A 104 13.49 -9.66 -0.51
N ASN A 105 13.86 -10.71 -1.24
CA ASN A 105 12.90 -11.65 -1.79
C ASN A 105 12.31 -12.54 -0.67
N TYR A 106 11.01 -12.83 -0.74
CA TYR A 106 10.32 -13.65 0.27
C TYR A 106 10.91 -15.06 0.39
N ASN A 107 11.28 -15.67 -0.74
CA ASN A 107 11.93 -16.98 -0.70
C ASN A 107 13.32 -16.94 -0.01
N GLU A 108 14.07 -15.88 -0.26
CA GLU A 108 15.36 -15.67 0.38
C GLU A 108 15.19 -15.43 1.89
N TYR A 109 14.16 -14.69 2.28
CA TYR A 109 13.81 -14.48 3.68
C TYR A 109 13.54 -15.80 4.41
N ILE A 110 12.78 -16.71 3.80
CA ILE A 110 12.46 -18.01 4.40
C ILE A 110 13.69 -18.94 4.44
N GLN A 111 14.48 -18.96 3.35
CA GLN A 111 15.60 -19.90 3.23
C GLN A 111 16.81 -19.55 4.10
N ASN A 112 17.01 -18.28 4.43
CA ASN A 112 18.16 -17.80 5.18
C ASN A 112 17.90 -17.66 6.71
N GLU A 113 16.97 -18.41 7.26
CA GLU A 113 16.62 -18.40 8.68
C GLU A 113 16.12 -17.05 9.22
N TYR A 114 15.92 -16.05 8.37
CA TYR A 114 15.36 -14.75 8.78
C TYR A 114 13.92 -14.87 9.30
N ALA A 115 13.22 -15.92 8.90
CA ALA A 115 11.87 -16.23 9.39
C ALA A 115 11.87 -16.59 10.88
N ASN A 116 12.99 -17.10 11.43
CA ASN A 116 13.10 -17.48 12.84
C ASN A 116 12.97 -16.30 13.79
N GLN A 117 13.12 -15.06 13.29
CA GLN A 117 12.89 -13.88 14.13
C GLN A 117 11.47 -13.81 14.72
N GLU A 118 10.47 -14.42 14.09
CA GLU A 118 9.10 -14.45 14.61
C GLU A 118 9.01 -15.37 15.85
N ASP A 119 9.83 -16.40 15.93
CA ASP A 119 9.89 -17.34 17.05
C ASP A 119 10.59 -16.75 18.29
N GLU A 120 11.38 -15.69 18.11
CA GLU A 120 12.06 -14.96 19.19
C GLU A 120 11.15 -13.95 19.90
N ILE A 121 9.92 -13.76 19.40
CA ILE A 121 8.99 -12.75 19.90
C ILE A 121 7.77 -13.41 20.51
N THR A 122 7.57 -13.24 21.81
CA THR A 122 6.29 -13.51 22.43
C THR A 122 5.40 -12.28 22.33
N SER A 123 4.23 -12.41 21.74
CA SER A 123 3.34 -11.27 21.52
C SER A 123 1.87 -11.58 21.81
N THR A 124 1.16 -10.52 22.20
CA THR A 124 -0.28 -10.53 22.51
C THR A 124 -0.84 -9.12 22.33
N THR A 125 -2.03 -8.88 22.84
CA THR A 125 -2.64 -7.55 22.91
C THR A 125 -3.08 -7.24 24.33
N LEU A 126 -3.20 -5.95 24.67
CA LEU A 126 -3.86 -5.50 25.89
C LEU A 126 -5.34 -5.91 25.90
N ASN A 127 -5.82 -6.27 27.06
CA ASN A 127 -7.23 -6.48 27.34
C ASN A 127 -7.74 -5.34 28.23
N GLY A 128 -8.51 -4.44 27.65
CA GLY A 128 -8.96 -3.21 28.29
C GLY A 128 -7.98 -2.05 28.16
N SER A 129 -8.48 -0.85 28.48
CA SER A 129 -7.68 0.38 28.47
C SER A 129 -6.97 0.56 29.79
N HIS A 130 -5.69 0.92 29.75
CA HIS A 130 -4.83 1.11 30.92
C HIS A 130 -4.26 2.53 30.99
N SER A 131 -4.35 3.15 32.16
CA SER A 131 -3.76 4.47 32.40
C SER A 131 -2.24 4.39 32.55
N ALA A 132 -1.56 5.53 32.44
CA ALA A 132 -0.10 5.63 32.57
C ALA A 132 0.44 5.24 33.96
N SER A 133 -0.39 5.19 34.99
CA SER A 133 0.02 4.98 36.39
C SER A 133 -0.35 3.63 36.98
N VAL A 134 -0.98 2.73 36.21
CA VAL A 134 -1.38 1.42 36.72
C VAL A 134 -0.17 0.51 36.94
N ALA A 135 -0.20 -0.25 38.02
CA ALA A 135 0.82 -1.24 38.37
C ALA A 135 0.45 -2.67 37.93
N THR A 136 -0.68 -2.84 37.26
CA THR A 136 -1.13 -4.13 36.71
C THR A 136 -1.63 -3.92 35.29
N LEU A 137 -1.16 -4.74 34.36
CA LEU A 137 -1.61 -4.75 32.96
C LEU A 137 -2.27 -6.07 32.64
N THR A 138 -3.50 -6.03 32.19
CA THR A 138 -4.23 -7.23 31.75
C THR A 138 -3.98 -7.46 30.27
N LEU A 139 -3.53 -8.66 29.92
CA LEU A 139 -3.28 -9.09 28.55
C LEU A 139 -4.39 -10.02 28.07
N THR A 140 -4.55 -10.16 26.77
CA THR A 140 -5.45 -11.15 26.18
C THR A 140 -4.96 -12.58 26.49
N SER A 141 -3.65 -12.79 26.52
CA SER A 141 -3.00 -14.04 26.92
C SER A 141 -1.60 -13.74 27.43
N THR A 142 -1.16 -14.48 28.45
CA THR A 142 0.20 -14.43 28.97
C THR A 142 1.01 -15.67 28.59
N THR A 143 0.47 -16.52 27.71
CA THR A 143 1.15 -17.75 27.27
C THR A 143 2.44 -17.40 26.54
N GLY A 144 3.53 -18.00 26.97
CA GLY A 144 4.86 -17.80 26.39
C GLY A 144 5.65 -16.62 26.98
N PHE A 145 5.02 -15.75 27.78
CA PHE A 145 5.73 -14.68 28.49
C PHE A 145 6.56 -15.26 29.66
N ASP A 146 7.69 -14.67 29.95
CA ASP A 146 8.50 -14.99 31.11
C ASP A 146 7.76 -14.65 32.40
N THR A 147 8.14 -15.29 33.50
CA THR A 147 7.54 -15.03 34.81
C THR A 147 7.76 -13.60 35.32
N SER A 148 8.79 -12.93 34.83
CA SER A 148 9.10 -11.52 35.07
C SER A 148 9.99 -11.01 33.94
N GLY A 149 9.95 -9.73 33.64
CA GLY A 149 10.78 -9.19 32.55
C GLY A 149 10.36 -7.81 32.09
N THR A 150 10.69 -7.51 30.86
CA THR A 150 10.32 -6.24 30.18
C THR A 150 9.45 -6.55 28.98
N ILE A 151 8.34 -5.84 28.85
CA ILE A 151 7.50 -5.84 27.67
C ILE A 151 7.57 -4.51 26.95
N TYR A 152 7.26 -4.54 25.67
CA TYR A 152 7.11 -3.38 24.81
C TYR A 152 5.61 -3.17 24.54
N LEU A 153 5.14 -1.96 24.82
CA LEU A 153 3.75 -1.54 24.70
C LEU A 153 3.70 -0.26 23.86
N GLY A 154 3.59 -0.42 22.54
CA GLY A 154 3.90 0.68 21.65
C GLY A 154 5.33 1.16 21.82
N GLY A 155 5.55 2.47 21.99
CA GLY A 155 6.88 3.05 22.28
C GLY A 155 7.30 2.99 23.74
N GLU A 156 6.45 2.49 24.66
CA GLU A 156 6.75 2.38 26.07
C GLU A 156 7.34 1.03 26.42
N GLN A 157 8.34 1.02 27.29
CA GLN A 157 8.83 -0.20 27.96
C GLN A 157 8.26 -0.27 29.37
N VAL A 158 7.77 -1.44 29.74
CA VAL A 158 7.21 -1.73 31.04
C VAL A 158 7.90 -2.95 31.60
N THR A 159 8.49 -2.84 32.81
CA THR A 159 8.99 -4.01 33.54
C THR A 159 7.90 -4.54 34.44
N TYR A 160 7.83 -5.85 34.62
CA TYR A 160 6.89 -6.51 35.53
C TYR A 160 7.61 -7.58 36.35
N THR A 161 7.07 -7.88 37.52
CA THR A 161 7.73 -8.78 38.48
C THR A 161 7.08 -10.15 38.62
N ALA A 162 5.81 -10.29 38.22
CA ALA A 162 5.11 -11.56 38.26
C ALA A 162 3.91 -11.60 37.30
N ILE A 163 3.44 -12.81 36.98
CA ILE A 163 2.21 -13.09 36.22
C ILE A 163 1.19 -13.73 37.14
N SER A 164 -0.05 -13.26 37.08
CA SER A 164 -1.19 -13.87 37.77
C SER A 164 -2.38 -14.01 36.81
N GLY A 165 -2.59 -15.21 36.26
CA GLY A 165 -3.54 -15.42 35.17
C GLY A 165 -3.13 -14.67 33.94
N ASN A 166 -3.95 -13.75 33.44
CA ASN A 166 -3.65 -12.88 32.31
C ASN A 166 -3.13 -11.50 32.74
N ASP A 167 -2.81 -11.31 34.01
CA ASP A 167 -2.32 -10.04 34.53
C ASP A 167 -0.80 -10.06 34.75
N LEU A 168 -0.13 -9.05 34.21
CA LEU A 168 1.23 -8.70 34.58
C LEU A 168 1.17 -7.81 35.82
N THR A 169 1.83 -8.21 36.90
CA THR A 169 1.76 -7.51 38.18
C THR A 169 3.12 -6.91 38.58
N GLY A 170 3.07 -5.91 39.47
CA GLY A 170 4.27 -5.19 39.86
C GLY A 170 4.90 -4.41 38.68
N CYS A 171 4.06 -3.85 37.82
CA CYS A 171 4.51 -3.12 36.64
C CYS A 171 5.14 -1.79 37.00
N THR A 172 6.34 -1.54 36.48
CA THR A 172 6.99 -0.21 36.44
C THR A 172 6.85 0.36 35.05
N ARG A 173 6.05 1.43 34.97
CA ARG A 173 5.74 2.11 33.70
C ARG A 173 6.88 3.04 33.28
N GLY A 174 7.05 3.24 31.95
CA GLY A 174 8.09 4.13 31.44
C GLY A 174 9.52 3.66 31.72
N ALA A 175 9.76 2.38 31.82
CA ALA A 175 11.08 1.82 32.07
C ALA A 175 12.10 2.17 30.97
N ASN A 176 13.40 2.04 31.28
CA ASN A 176 14.50 2.25 30.35
C ASN A 176 14.46 3.58 29.58
N SER A 177 14.11 4.67 30.28
CA SER A 177 14.01 6.03 29.72
C SER A 177 12.94 6.20 28.65
N THR A 178 11.90 5.37 28.67
CA THR A 178 10.67 5.60 27.90
C THR A 178 9.67 6.41 28.72
N THR A 179 8.61 6.89 28.08
CA THR A 179 7.57 7.68 28.74
C THR A 179 6.31 6.85 28.94
N ALA A 180 5.81 6.79 30.17
CA ALA A 180 4.55 6.13 30.47
C ALA A 180 3.39 6.85 29.78
N ALA A 181 2.53 6.10 29.09
CA ALA A 181 1.40 6.61 28.34
C ALA A 181 0.10 5.85 28.65
N ILE A 182 -1.03 6.41 28.26
CA ILE A 182 -2.32 5.73 28.25
C ILE A 182 -2.37 4.83 27.04
N HIS A 183 -2.75 3.57 27.22
CA HIS A 183 -2.93 2.63 26.14
C HIS A 183 -4.37 2.13 26.05
N ALA A 184 -4.90 2.07 24.83
CA ALA A 184 -6.23 1.60 24.56
C ALA A 184 -6.28 0.05 24.56
N ASP A 185 -7.49 -0.48 24.62
CA ASP A 185 -7.75 -1.90 24.37
C ASP A 185 -7.20 -2.36 23.03
N GLY A 186 -6.68 -3.57 22.96
CA GLY A 186 -6.16 -4.18 21.72
C GLY A 186 -4.77 -3.71 21.29
N VAL A 187 -4.10 -2.83 22.04
CA VAL A 187 -2.73 -2.40 21.71
C VAL A 187 -1.78 -3.60 21.74
N PHE A 188 -0.91 -3.69 20.73
CA PHE A 188 0.08 -4.76 20.60
C PHE A 188 1.11 -4.71 21.73
N VAL A 189 1.37 -5.86 22.31
CA VAL A 189 2.33 -6.10 23.39
C VAL A 189 3.30 -7.15 22.94
N ALA A 190 4.59 -6.90 23.10
CA ALA A 190 5.64 -7.86 22.77
C ALA A 190 6.67 -7.99 23.90
N GLN A 191 7.22 -9.20 24.03
CA GLN A 191 8.41 -9.50 24.81
C GLN A 191 9.44 -10.16 23.90
N PHE A 192 10.66 -9.63 23.90
CA PHE A 192 11.79 -10.16 23.14
C PHE A 192 13.10 -9.70 23.81
N GLU A 193 14.17 -10.42 23.57
CA GLU A 193 15.49 -10.07 24.14
C GLU A 193 16.24 -9.04 23.29
N SER A 194 16.26 -9.22 21.98
CA SER A 194 17.00 -8.36 21.07
C SER A 194 16.27 -8.13 19.77
N GLY A 195 15.96 -6.88 19.51
CA GLY A 195 15.49 -6.40 18.20
C GLY A 195 16.59 -5.59 17.52
N GLY A 196 16.29 -5.01 16.38
CA GLY A 196 17.25 -4.18 15.65
C GLY A 196 16.62 -3.08 14.83
N VAL A 197 17.47 -2.22 14.27
CA VAL A 197 17.04 -1.26 13.27
C VAL A 197 16.71 -2.01 11.99
N PRO A 198 15.47 -1.96 11.48
CA PRO A 198 15.12 -2.61 10.22
C PRO A 198 16.04 -2.18 9.07
N ARG A 199 16.52 -3.12 8.30
CA ARG A 199 17.39 -2.89 7.13
C ARG A 199 16.79 -3.38 5.85
N ASN A 200 15.92 -4.39 5.95
CA ASN A 200 15.28 -5.02 4.81
C ASN A 200 13.76 -4.92 4.92
N ILE A 201 13.13 -4.79 3.77
CA ILE A 201 11.68 -4.89 3.60
C ILE A 201 11.38 -6.05 2.64
N VAL A 202 10.44 -6.90 3.03
CA VAL A 202 10.08 -8.11 2.30
C VAL A 202 8.61 -8.06 1.95
N ARG A 203 8.27 -8.19 0.69
CA ARG A 203 6.87 -8.35 0.27
C ARG A 203 6.45 -9.80 0.48
N THR A 204 5.33 -10.01 1.17
CA THR A 204 4.74 -11.33 1.35
C THR A 204 3.65 -11.60 0.30
N PRO A 205 3.34 -12.89 0.02
CA PRO A 205 2.30 -13.27 -0.93
C PRO A 205 0.88 -12.84 -0.53
N ASP A 206 0.64 -12.57 0.75
CA ASP A 206 -0.64 -12.24 1.36
C ASP A 206 -0.94 -10.72 1.42
N ASN A 207 -0.27 -9.92 0.57
CA ASN A 207 -0.38 -8.46 0.54
C ASN A 207 0.02 -7.74 1.84
N ASN A 208 0.92 -8.36 2.61
CA ASN A 208 1.59 -7.73 3.73
C ASN A 208 3.04 -7.42 3.37
N TYR A 209 3.75 -6.78 4.27
CA TYR A 209 5.20 -6.68 4.21
C TYR A 209 5.81 -7.02 5.56
N LEU A 210 7.02 -7.52 5.53
CA LEU A 210 7.83 -7.87 6.69
C LEU A 210 9.03 -6.96 6.77
N LEU A 211 9.53 -6.77 7.98
CA LEU A 211 10.77 -6.05 8.24
C LEU A 211 11.81 -7.00 8.84
N TYR A 212 13.06 -6.85 8.42
CA TYR A 212 14.16 -7.61 8.97
C TYR A 212 15.39 -6.69 9.23
N PRO A 213 16.00 -6.77 10.42
CA PRO A 213 15.45 -7.35 11.64
C PRO A 213 14.17 -6.63 12.08
N PHE A 214 13.42 -7.22 12.99
CA PHE A 214 12.23 -6.56 13.54
C PHE A 214 12.60 -5.32 14.37
N PRO A 215 11.74 -4.30 14.45
CA PRO A 215 12.05 -3.06 15.16
C PRO A 215 12.30 -3.26 16.65
N ASP A 216 13.41 -2.72 17.16
CA ASP A 216 13.74 -2.64 18.58
C ASP A 216 13.07 -1.44 19.28
N LYS A 217 12.63 -0.45 18.50
CA LYS A 217 12.00 0.81 18.94
C LYS A 217 10.97 1.27 17.93
N GLU A 218 10.29 2.36 18.26
CA GLU A 218 9.46 3.04 17.28
C GLU A 218 10.30 3.72 16.21
N TYR A 219 9.93 3.46 14.96
CA TYR A 219 10.44 4.12 13.76
C TYR A 219 9.29 4.57 12.90
N THR A 220 9.49 5.59 12.10
CA THR A 220 8.56 5.97 11.05
C THR A 220 9.04 5.38 9.74
N LEU A 221 8.26 4.47 9.17
CA LEU A 221 8.46 3.91 7.83
C LEU A 221 7.69 4.75 6.82
N THR A 222 8.35 5.12 5.74
CA THR A 222 7.70 5.75 4.58
C THR A 222 8.08 5.00 3.32
N PHE A 223 7.11 4.76 2.44
CA PHE A 223 7.32 4.23 1.09
C PHE A 223 6.23 4.74 0.16
N ASP A 224 6.54 4.76 -1.11
CA ASP A 224 5.60 5.18 -2.14
C ASP A 224 4.88 3.98 -2.74
N PHE A 225 3.62 4.19 -3.07
CA PHE A 225 2.79 3.16 -3.67
C PHE A 225 1.77 3.79 -4.62
N TYR A 226 1.20 2.96 -5.49
CA TYR A 226 0.15 3.36 -6.40
C TYR A 226 -1.15 2.73 -5.98
N THR A 227 -2.21 3.55 -5.97
CA THR A 227 -3.54 3.12 -5.57
C THR A 227 -4.35 2.66 -6.78
N PHE A 228 -5.28 1.74 -6.52
CA PHE A 228 -6.36 1.43 -7.46
C PHE A 228 -7.61 2.20 -7.01
N PRO A 229 -8.09 3.18 -7.79
CA PRO A 229 -9.23 3.97 -7.36
C PRO A 229 -10.49 3.12 -7.25
N SER A 230 -11.33 3.45 -6.26
CA SER A 230 -12.65 2.86 -6.12
C SER A 230 -13.59 3.33 -7.22
N ASP A 231 -14.63 2.54 -7.49
CA ASP A 231 -15.68 2.91 -8.42
C ASP A 231 -16.40 4.18 -7.95
N LEU A 232 -16.81 4.99 -8.93
CA LEU A 232 -17.66 6.14 -8.70
C LEU A 232 -19.10 5.65 -8.42
N SER A 233 -19.74 6.21 -7.41
CA SER A 233 -21.07 5.79 -6.96
C SER A 233 -22.10 6.94 -6.98
N LEU A 234 -21.73 8.08 -6.45
CA LEU A 234 -22.58 9.26 -6.35
C LEU A 234 -22.40 10.20 -7.56
N HIS A 235 -23.43 10.94 -7.90
CA HIS A 235 -23.41 11.88 -9.02
C HIS A 235 -22.27 12.91 -8.96
N GLY A 236 -21.85 13.29 -7.76
CA GLY A 236 -20.78 14.26 -7.51
C GLY A 236 -19.39 13.68 -7.41
N ASP A 237 -19.24 12.35 -7.41
CA ASP A 237 -17.93 11.70 -7.32
C ASP A 237 -17.04 12.11 -8.49
N THR A 238 -15.74 12.26 -8.22
CA THR A 238 -14.75 12.64 -9.21
C THR A 238 -13.73 11.54 -9.38
N THR A 239 -13.23 11.36 -10.60
CA THR A 239 -12.17 10.42 -10.91
C THR A 239 -10.79 10.99 -10.53
N THR A 240 -9.82 10.12 -10.23
CA THR A 240 -8.41 10.49 -10.08
C THR A 240 -7.75 10.84 -11.42
N VAL A 241 -8.33 10.39 -12.53
CA VAL A 241 -7.83 10.69 -13.87
C VAL A 241 -7.97 12.19 -14.15
N PRO A 242 -6.88 12.90 -14.55
CA PRO A 242 -6.94 14.34 -14.79
C PRO A 242 -7.95 14.74 -15.87
N ASP A 243 -8.62 15.88 -15.66
CA ASP A 243 -9.70 16.42 -16.52
C ASP A 243 -9.35 16.45 -18.01
N ARG A 244 -8.10 16.71 -18.35
CA ARG A 244 -7.61 16.73 -19.75
C ARG A 244 -7.78 15.40 -20.48
N PHE A 245 -7.94 14.30 -19.75
CA PHE A 245 -8.13 12.95 -20.30
C PHE A 245 -9.58 12.47 -20.25
N ALA A 246 -10.53 13.36 -19.92
CA ALA A 246 -11.95 13.05 -19.98
C ALA A 246 -12.38 12.41 -21.33
N PRO A 247 -11.93 12.91 -22.49
CA PRO A 247 -12.29 12.29 -23.76
C PRO A 247 -11.94 10.81 -23.84
N VAL A 248 -10.82 10.39 -23.21
CA VAL A 248 -10.39 8.98 -23.18
C VAL A 248 -11.40 8.13 -22.41
N ILE A 249 -11.83 8.58 -21.22
CA ILE A 249 -12.87 7.88 -20.44
C ILE A 249 -14.17 7.79 -21.23
N ILE A 250 -14.59 8.91 -21.85
CA ILE A 250 -15.84 8.98 -22.62
C ILE A 250 -15.79 8.05 -23.85
N ASP A 251 -14.65 7.97 -24.55
CA ASP A 251 -14.49 7.08 -25.70
C ASP A 251 -14.55 5.61 -25.27
N GLY A 252 -13.88 5.24 -24.17
CA GLY A 252 -13.95 3.89 -23.60
C GLY A 252 -15.36 3.52 -23.13
N ALA A 253 -16.01 4.41 -22.37
CA ALA A 253 -17.38 4.18 -21.90
C ALA A 253 -18.38 4.09 -23.04
N SER A 254 -18.21 4.93 -24.10
CA SER A 254 -19.05 4.83 -25.30
C SER A 254 -18.84 3.49 -26.02
N ALA A 255 -17.60 3.02 -26.14
CA ALA A 255 -17.32 1.71 -26.73
C ALA A 255 -18.06 0.60 -25.97
N PHE A 256 -17.90 0.51 -24.66
CA PHE A 256 -18.57 -0.52 -23.84
C PHE A 256 -20.09 -0.43 -23.90
N THR A 257 -20.66 0.79 -23.98
CA THR A 257 -22.11 0.98 -24.15
C THR A 257 -22.58 0.50 -25.52
N TYR A 258 -21.83 0.78 -26.61
CA TYR A 258 -22.14 0.28 -27.94
C TYR A 258 -22.04 -1.25 -28.04
N GLN A 259 -21.05 -1.86 -27.35
CA GLN A 259 -20.94 -3.31 -27.22
C GLN A 259 -22.20 -3.90 -26.57
N TYR A 260 -22.69 -3.29 -25.50
CA TYR A 260 -23.95 -3.70 -24.85
C TYR A 260 -25.15 -3.60 -25.79
N ARG A 261 -25.21 -2.55 -26.64
CA ARG A 261 -26.29 -2.37 -27.64
C ARG A 261 -26.15 -3.28 -28.85
N GLY A 262 -25.06 -4.00 -29.02
CA GLY A 262 -24.78 -4.84 -30.20
C GLY A 262 -24.29 -4.06 -31.43
N GLU A 263 -23.95 -2.80 -31.29
CA GLU A 263 -23.48 -1.91 -32.36
C GLU A 263 -21.97 -2.07 -32.60
N MET A 264 -21.56 -3.20 -33.16
CA MET A 264 -20.15 -3.59 -33.25
C MET A 264 -19.25 -2.65 -34.05
N GLN A 265 -19.76 -1.98 -35.09
CA GLN A 265 -18.98 -1.00 -35.85
C GLN A 265 -18.62 0.21 -34.98
N GLN A 266 -19.59 0.73 -34.22
CA GLN A 266 -19.37 1.85 -33.31
C GLN A 266 -18.46 1.45 -32.14
N TYR A 267 -18.61 0.23 -31.64
CA TYR A 267 -17.70 -0.33 -30.64
C TYR A 267 -16.26 -0.29 -31.13
N GLN A 268 -15.97 -0.89 -32.29
CA GLN A 268 -14.61 -0.95 -32.84
C GLN A 268 -13.97 0.44 -33.03
N LEU A 269 -14.74 1.38 -33.56
CA LEU A 269 -14.26 2.75 -33.78
C LEU A 269 -13.91 3.46 -32.48
N ASN A 270 -14.82 3.41 -31.50
CA ASN A 270 -14.63 4.09 -30.21
C ASN A 270 -13.53 3.37 -29.37
N PHE A 271 -13.47 2.05 -29.44
CA PHE A 271 -12.43 1.28 -28.75
C PHE A 271 -11.04 1.56 -29.32
N ALA A 272 -10.89 1.71 -30.63
CA ALA A 272 -9.61 2.09 -31.23
C ALA A 272 -9.16 3.51 -30.79
N ARG A 273 -10.09 4.47 -30.67
CA ARG A 273 -9.81 5.80 -30.11
C ARG A 273 -9.43 5.74 -28.65
N PHE A 274 -10.11 4.92 -27.87
CA PHE A 274 -9.83 4.68 -26.46
C PHE A 274 -8.41 4.13 -26.27
N GLU A 275 -8.03 3.08 -26.98
CA GLU A 275 -6.68 2.51 -26.93
C GLU A 275 -5.60 3.52 -27.33
N GLN A 276 -5.86 4.31 -28.38
CA GLN A 276 -4.93 5.38 -28.77
C GLN A 276 -4.83 6.47 -27.69
N GLY A 277 -5.96 6.82 -27.07
CA GLY A 277 -6.00 7.74 -25.94
C GLY A 277 -5.18 7.27 -24.75
N ILE A 278 -5.28 5.97 -24.38
CA ILE A 278 -4.47 5.37 -23.32
C ILE A 278 -2.97 5.43 -23.64
N LYS A 279 -2.57 5.11 -24.88
CA LYS A 279 -1.17 5.22 -25.30
C LYS A 279 -0.65 6.65 -25.17
N ASN A 280 -1.46 7.64 -25.54
CA ASN A 280 -1.12 9.06 -25.39
C ASN A 280 -1.00 9.44 -23.90
N MET A 281 -1.90 8.95 -23.03
CA MET A 281 -1.81 9.15 -21.58
C MET A 281 -0.50 8.59 -21.04
N GLN A 282 -0.17 7.35 -21.39
CA GLN A 282 1.07 6.69 -20.97
C GLN A 282 2.30 7.50 -21.39
N SER A 283 2.34 7.98 -22.65
CA SER A 283 3.48 8.76 -23.13
C SER A 283 3.67 10.10 -22.42
N LEU A 284 2.60 10.69 -21.88
CA LEU A 284 2.60 12.00 -21.24
C LEU A 284 2.79 11.94 -19.72
N LEU A 285 2.30 10.87 -19.08
CA LEU A 285 2.21 10.76 -17.62
C LEU A 285 3.28 9.86 -17.02
N ILE A 286 3.83 8.93 -17.80
CA ILE A 286 4.90 8.08 -17.32
C ILE A 286 6.21 8.85 -17.43
N ASN A 287 6.92 8.95 -16.31
CA ASN A 287 8.23 9.58 -16.28
C ASN A 287 9.22 8.74 -17.10
N LYS A 288 9.62 9.26 -18.25
CA LYS A 288 10.55 8.56 -19.15
C LYS A 288 11.93 8.30 -18.51
N TYR A 289 12.26 9.00 -17.44
CA TYR A 289 13.52 8.81 -16.71
C TYR A 289 13.52 7.54 -15.85
N GLU A 290 12.35 7.07 -15.40
CA GLU A 290 12.21 5.78 -14.71
C GLU A 290 12.18 4.61 -15.70
N TYR A 291 11.81 4.87 -16.94
CA TYR A 291 11.85 3.92 -18.07
C TYR A 291 13.15 3.97 -18.86
N VAL A 292 14.26 4.26 -18.24
CA VAL A 292 15.54 3.87 -18.84
C VAL A 292 15.57 2.33 -18.77
N ARG A 293 15.03 1.70 -19.80
CA ARG A 293 15.39 0.32 -20.10
C ARG A 293 16.91 0.31 -20.17
N SER A 294 17.55 -0.15 -19.12
CA SER A 294 18.93 -0.56 -19.21
C SER A 294 18.99 -1.86 -20.03
N THR A 295 18.69 -1.78 -21.31
CA THR A 295 19.20 -2.70 -22.30
C THR A 295 20.66 -2.37 -22.54
N VAL A 296 21.42 -2.17 -21.51
CA VAL A 296 22.82 -2.50 -21.53
C VAL A 296 22.84 -4.04 -21.46
N VAL A 297 22.68 -4.66 -22.60
CA VAL A 297 23.22 -6.00 -22.79
C VAL A 297 24.70 -5.81 -22.52
N LEU A 298 25.13 -6.11 -21.30
CA LEU A 298 26.53 -6.37 -21.02
C LEU A 298 26.85 -7.56 -21.92
N ARG A 299 27.40 -7.27 -23.09
CA ARG A 299 28.06 -8.30 -23.88
C ARG A 299 29.03 -8.95 -22.90
N PRO A 300 28.92 -10.27 -22.65
CA PRO A 300 29.95 -10.96 -21.89
C PRO A 300 31.26 -10.57 -22.57
N ARG A 301 32.16 -9.99 -21.80
CA ARG A 301 33.50 -9.65 -22.25
C ARG A 301 34.12 -10.96 -22.63
N GLY A 302 34.00 -11.34 -23.91
CA GLY A 302 34.68 -12.48 -24.47
C GLY A 302 36.14 -12.30 -24.13
N SER A 303 36.72 -13.23 -23.40
CA SER A 303 38.16 -13.30 -23.20
C SER A 303 38.79 -13.37 -24.58
N VAL A 304 39.41 -12.29 -24.99
CA VAL A 304 40.26 -12.32 -26.16
C VAL A 304 41.52 -13.06 -25.73
N ASN A 305 41.51 -14.40 -25.93
CA ASN A 305 42.74 -15.15 -25.91
C ASN A 305 43.63 -14.64 -27.06
N PHE A 306 44.55 -13.81 -26.71
CA PHE A 306 45.72 -13.59 -27.56
C PHE A 306 46.54 -14.85 -27.53
N MET A 307 46.35 -15.74 -28.49
CA MET A 307 47.37 -16.72 -28.82
C MET A 307 48.56 -15.95 -29.38
N SER A 308 49.59 -15.76 -28.55
CA SER A 308 50.92 -15.44 -29.04
C SER A 308 51.44 -16.65 -29.78
N GLY A 309 51.42 -16.61 -31.09
CA GLY A 309 52.17 -17.53 -31.90
C GLY A 309 53.65 -17.23 -31.72
N VAL A 310 54.35 -18.23 -31.23
CA VAL A 310 55.80 -18.32 -31.22
C VAL A 310 56.20 -19.06 -32.51
N ILE A 311 57.05 -18.42 -33.26
CA ILE A 311 57.96 -19.09 -34.16
C ILE A 311 59.25 -19.35 -33.42
#